data_1bf9fa6bdb653daa1bea5882137c195f
#
_entry.id   1bf9fa6bdb653daa1bea5882137c195f
#
_cell.length_a   1.000
_cell.length_b   1.000
_cell.length_c   1.000
_cell.angle_alpha   90.00
_cell.angle_beta   90.00
_cell.angle_gamma   90.00
#
_symmetry.space_group_name_H-M   'P 1'
#
loop_
_entity.id
_entity.type
_entity.pdbx_description
1 polymer ?
#
loop_
_entity_poly.entity_id
_entity_poly.type
_entity_poly.pdbx_seq_one_letter_code
_entity_poly.pdbx_strand_id
1 'polypeptide(L)'
;ANLFSLGEWYSQYQQYNIVVGVTIGTGLGFGLIINGQLFRGANGFAMEYGLSPFKWGECEKNVCIKAIKDKSRELYGEEIRPVILEEYYKSNDKKAIKIYDEFGSNLGIVLSHVINMLDPDVISLGGGLSKAFDCFKQSMFEAIKKNVPEFSHRNIMINQSKYGEKSSMLGASIIVK
;
A
#
# COMPACT_ATOMS: atom_id res chain seq x y z
N ALA A 1 -6.96 5.05 6.91
CA ALA A 1 -5.49 4.89 6.93
C ALA A 1 -4.86 5.39 8.22
N ASN A 2 -5.24 6.54 8.76
CA ASN A 2 -4.66 7.12 9.99
C ASN A 2 -4.74 6.18 11.19
N LEU A 3 -5.90 5.60 11.48
CA LEU A 3 -6.08 4.62 12.56
C LEU A 3 -5.25 3.35 12.31
N PHE A 4 -5.18 2.91 11.06
CA PHE A 4 -4.34 1.78 10.69
C PHE A 4 -2.87 2.06 10.99
N SER A 5 -2.34 3.20 10.56
CA SER A 5 -0.94 3.59 10.79
C SER A 5 -0.61 3.71 12.27
N LEU A 6 -1.53 4.27 13.06
CA LEU A 6 -1.36 4.39 14.52
C LEU A 6 -1.33 3.01 15.19
N GLY A 7 -2.22 2.11 14.78
CA GLY A 7 -2.25 0.74 15.30
C GLY A 7 -1.02 -0.08 14.91
N GLU A 8 -0.53 0.06 13.67
CA GLU A 8 0.70 -0.57 13.20
C GLU A 8 1.92 -0.07 14.02
N TRP A 9 2.05 1.25 14.17
CA TRP A 9 3.13 1.82 14.97
C TRP A 9 3.08 1.29 16.41
N TYR A 10 1.93 1.37 17.06
CA TYR A 10 1.78 0.96 18.45
C TYR A 10 2.04 -0.53 18.68
N SER A 11 1.66 -1.39 17.74
CA SER A 11 1.78 -2.84 17.91
C SER A 11 3.12 -3.42 17.52
N GLN A 12 3.86 -2.76 16.58
CA GLN A 12 5.03 -3.38 15.96
C GLN A 12 6.21 -2.44 15.75
N TYR A 13 5.97 -1.12 15.65
CA TYR A 13 6.97 -0.20 15.11
C TYR A 13 7.30 0.98 16.05
N GLN A 14 7.09 0.82 17.36
CA GLN A 14 7.34 1.90 18.34
C GLN A 14 8.81 2.38 18.39
N GLN A 15 9.75 1.54 17.95
CA GLN A 15 11.17 1.88 17.87
C GLN A 15 11.55 2.72 16.66
N TYR A 16 10.64 2.93 15.72
CA TYR A 16 10.86 3.68 14.49
C TYR A 16 10.25 5.08 14.56
N ASN A 17 10.94 6.04 13.95
CA ASN A 17 10.56 7.45 14.01
C ASN A 17 9.54 7.82 12.93
N ILE A 18 9.69 7.28 11.71
CA ILE A 18 8.84 7.62 10.56
C ILE A 18 8.20 6.35 10.02
N VAL A 19 6.91 6.18 10.31
CA VAL A 19 6.14 5.00 9.89
C VAL A 19 4.98 5.43 9.01
N VAL A 20 4.92 4.88 7.81
CA VAL A 20 3.81 5.07 6.86
C VAL A 20 2.94 3.83 6.84
N GLY A 21 1.67 3.98 7.16
CA GLY A 21 0.68 2.94 6.94
C GLY A 21 -0.07 3.19 5.62
N VAL A 22 -0.19 2.15 4.81
CA VAL A 22 -0.88 2.20 3.52
C VAL A 22 -2.00 1.20 3.53
N THR A 23 -3.23 1.64 3.30
CA THR A 23 -4.40 0.76 3.20
C THR A 23 -4.83 0.63 1.75
N ILE A 24 -4.84 -0.61 1.23
CA ILE A 24 -5.17 -0.93 -0.16
C ILE A 24 -6.44 -1.78 -0.19
N GLY A 25 -7.52 -1.20 -0.65
CA GLY A 25 -8.85 -1.82 -0.67
C GLY A 25 -9.72 -1.28 -1.78
N THR A 26 -10.91 -0.78 -1.46
CA THR A 26 -11.78 -0.05 -2.40
C THR A 26 -11.14 1.24 -2.89
N GLY A 27 -10.24 1.83 -2.06
CA GLY A 27 -9.39 2.96 -2.37
C GLY A 27 -7.97 2.72 -1.91
N LEU A 28 -7.15 3.79 -1.95
CA LEU A 28 -5.76 3.81 -1.52
C LEU A 28 -5.57 4.93 -0.49
N GLY A 29 -5.39 4.57 0.78
CA GLY A 29 -5.20 5.53 1.85
C GLY A 29 -3.82 5.45 2.47
N PHE A 30 -3.32 6.60 2.92
CA PHE A 30 -2.05 6.71 3.62
C PHE A 30 -2.24 7.34 4.99
N GLY A 31 -1.40 6.99 5.94
CA GLY A 31 -1.27 7.65 7.24
C GLY A 31 0.18 7.68 7.65
N LEU A 32 0.58 8.71 8.37
CA LEU A 32 1.97 8.98 8.74
C LEU A 32 2.10 9.17 10.24
N ILE A 33 3.00 8.41 10.83
CA ILE A 33 3.42 8.57 12.22
C ILE A 33 4.85 9.13 12.23
N ILE A 34 5.06 10.21 12.96
CA ILE A 34 6.38 10.82 13.18
C ILE A 34 6.62 10.90 14.68
N ASN A 35 7.70 10.27 15.15
CA ASN A 35 8.05 10.22 16.56
C ASN A 35 6.89 9.81 17.48
N GLY A 36 6.14 8.79 17.05
CA GLY A 36 5.00 8.25 17.79
C GLY A 36 3.70 9.06 17.69
N GLN A 37 3.69 10.14 16.93
CA GLN A 37 2.53 11.02 16.79
C GLN A 37 1.96 10.95 15.37
N LEU A 38 0.63 10.88 15.28
CA LEU A 38 -0.07 10.93 14.00
C LEU A 38 0.10 12.32 13.36
N PHE A 39 0.75 12.36 12.21
CA PHE A 39 0.90 13.59 11.44
C PHE A 39 -0.38 13.88 10.66
N ARG A 40 -1.06 14.95 11.05
CA ARG A 40 -2.34 15.35 10.44
C ARG A 40 -2.24 16.53 9.48
N GLY A 41 -1.07 17.21 9.46
CA GLY A 41 -0.91 18.47 8.74
C GLY A 41 -1.67 19.62 9.43
N ALA A 42 -1.52 20.81 8.89
CA ALA A 42 -2.10 22.03 9.46
C ALA A 42 -3.65 22.01 9.46
N ASN A 43 -4.26 21.36 8.47
CA ASN A 43 -5.72 21.37 8.26
C ASN A 43 -6.35 19.96 8.45
N GLY A 44 -5.60 18.97 8.92
CA GLY A 44 -6.11 17.61 9.11
C GLY A 44 -6.17 16.73 7.86
N PHE A 45 -5.67 17.18 6.71
CA PHE A 45 -5.71 16.48 5.41
C PHE A 45 -4.34 15.98 4.95
N ALA A 46 -3.38 15.82 5.85
CA ALA A 46 -2.12 15.23 5.48
C ALA A 46 -2.31 13.79 5.00
N MET A 47 -1.45 13.36 4.08
CA MET A 47 -1.42 12.00 3.53
C MET A 47 -2.64 11.60 2.67
N GLU A 48 -3.41 12.55 2.14
CA GLU A 48 -4.41 12.29 1.11
C GLU A 48 -3.77 12.01 -0.27
N TYR A 49 -2.64 11.33 -0.24
CA TYR A 49 -1.82 11.06 -1.43
C TYR A 49 -2.50 10.14 -2.44
N GLY A 50 -3.44 9.30 -1.99
CA GLY A 50 -4.26 8.48 -2.89
C GLY A 50 -5.02 9.28 -3.95
N LEU A 51 -5.35 10.54 -3.65
CA LEU A 51 -6.05 11.46 -4.56
C LEU A 51 -5.11 12.22 -5.52
N SER A 52 -3.78 12.05 -5.36
CA SER A 52 -2.81 12.74 -6.21
C SER A 52 -2.87 12.22 -7.64
N PRO A 53 -2.59 13.09 -8.65
CA PRO A 53 -2.58 12.68 -10.05
C PRO A 53 -1.58 11.56 -10.32
N PHE A 54 -2.00 10.54 -11.03
CA PHE A 54 -1.16 9.43 -11.45
C PHE A 54 -1.70 8.82 -12.76
N LYS A 55 -0.86 8.73 -13.79
CA LYS A 55 -1.26 8.26 -15.12
C LYS A 55 -2.51 9.02 -15.61
N TRP A 56 -3.60 8.30 -15.84
CA TRP A 56 -4.84 8.82 -16.41
C TRP A 56 -5.88 9.22 -15.35
N GLY A 57 -5.46 9.44 -14.10
CA GLY A 57 -6.38 9.80 -13.01
C GLY A 57 -5.64 10.01 -11.70
N GLU A 58 -6.20 9.48 -10.64
CA GLU A 58 -5.63 9.52 -9.29
C GLU A 58 -4.88 8.23 -8.96
N CYS A 59 -3.98 8.27 -7.98
CA CYS A 59 -3.26 7.08 -7.52
C CYS A 59 -4.21 5.94 -7.17
N GLU A 60 -5.28 6.22 -6.42
CA GLU A 60 -6.22 5.19 -5.98
C GLU A 60 -6.97 4.52 -7.14
N LYS A 61 -7.23 5.22 -8.25
CA LYS A 61 -7.87 4.61 -9.44
C LYS A 61 -7.00 3.56 -10.12
N ASN A 62 -5.68 3.65 -9.92
CA ASN A 62 -4.71 2.73 -10.50
C ASN A 62 -4.23 1.66 -9.51
N VAL A 63 -4.46 1.89 -8.19
CA VAL A 63 -3.95 1.03 -7.11
C VAL A 63 -5.07 0.74 -6.11
N CYS A 64 -6.07 -0.02 -6.55
CA CYS A 64 -7.19 -0.45 -5.72
C CYS A 64 -7.82 -1.75 -6.26
N ILE A 65 -8.78 -2.29 -5.54
CA ILE A 65 -9.53 -3.50 -5.96
C ILE A 65 -10.20 -3.29 -7.34
N LYS A 66 -10.75 -2.08 -7.59
CA LYS A 66 -11.40 -1.78 -8.85
C LYS A 66 -10.43 -1.87 -10.03
N ALA A 67 -9.20 -1.38 -9.89
CA ALA A 67 -8.18 -1.46 -10.95
C ALA A 67 -7.89 -2.92 -11.36
N ILE A 68 -7.78 -3.82 -10.37
CA ILE A 68 -7.62 -5.27 -10.65
C ILE A 68 -8.84 -5.84 -11.36
N LYS A 69 -10.05 -5.50 -10.93
CA LYS A 69 -11.29 -5.98 -11.54
C LYS A 69 -11.46 -5.47 -12.98
N ASP A 70 -11.20 -4.20 -13.23
CA ASP A 70 -11.28 -3.61 -14.56
C ASP A 70 -10.26 -4.28 -15.51
N LYS A 71 -9.05 -4.55 -15.01
CA LYS A 71 -8.03 -5.26 -15.77
C LYS A 71 -8.38 -6.73 -16.00
N SER A 72 -9.04 -7.38 -15.04
CA SER A 72 -9.52 -8.74 -15.23
C SER A 72 -10.62 -8.79 -16.29
N ARG A 73 -11.54 -7.82 -16.31
CA ARG A 73 -12.55 -7.70 -17.37
C ARG A 73 -11.92 -7.53 -18.76
N GLU A 74 -10.86 -6.71 -18.86
CA GLU A 74 -10.13 -6.54 -20.13
C GLU A 74 -9.51 -7.86 -20.63
N LEU A 75 -8.89 -8.64 -19.75
CA LEU A 75 -8.12 -9.81 -20.15
C LEU A 75 -8.93 -11.13 -20.18
N TYR A 76 -9.93 -11.26 -19.32
CA TYR A 76 -10.74 -12.49 -19.22
C TYR A 76 -12.16 -12.33 -19.79
N GLY A 77 -12.61 -11.09 -20.04
CA GLY A 77 -13.98 -10.80 -20.48
C GLY A 77 -14.96 -10.64 -19.31
N GLU A 78 -14.52 -10.84 -18.06
CA GLU A 78 -15.34 -10.74 -16.87
C GLU A 78 -14.56 -10.18 -15.67
N GLU A 79 -15.29 -9.66 -14.67
CA GLU A 79 -14.68 -9.22 -13.40
C GLU A 79 -14.35 -10.43 -12.52
N ILE A 80 -13.06 -10.59 -12.19
CA ILE A 80 -12.59 -11.63 -11.27
C ILE A 80 -12.25 -10.97 -9.95
N ARG A 81 -12.73 -11.56 -8.84
CA ARG A 81 -12.38 -11.09 -7.50
C ARG A 81 -10.89 -11.35 -7.21
N PRO A 82 -10.20 -10.45 -6.50
CA PRO A 82 -8.77 -10.61 -6.21
C PRO A 82 -8.39 -11.96 -5.59
N VAL A 83 -9.23 -12.51 -4.71
CA VAL A 83 -8.97 -13.82 -4.08
C VAL A 83 -8.94 -14.98 -5.10
N ILE A 84 -9.80 -14.93 -6.11
CA ILE A 84 -9.82 -15.94 -7.18
C ILE A 84 -8.64 -15.71 -8.13
N LEU A 85 -8.35 -14.46 -8.44
CA LEU A 85 -7.21 -14.09 -9.29
C LEU A 85 -5.87 -14.50 -8.65
N GLU A 86 -5.78 -14.49 -7.31
CA GLU A 86 -4.62 -15.00 -6.57
C GLU A 86 -4.44 -16.51 -6.78
N GLU A 87 -5.52 -17.29 -6.83
CA GLU A 87 -5.47 -18.72 -7.16
C GLU A 87 -4.96 -18.95 -8.59
N TYR A 88 -5.42 -18.13 -9.55
CA TYR A 88 -4.94 -18.16 -10.94
C TYR A 88 -3.45 -17.80 -11.02
N TYR A 89 -3.02 -16.79 -10.27
CA TYR A 89 -1.60 -16.44 -10.18
C TYR A 89 -0.75 -17.62 -9.67
N LYS A 90 -1.19 -18.28 -8.60
CA LYS A 90 -0.51 -19.46 -8.01
C LYS A 90 -0.46 -20.65 -8.98
N SER A 91 -1.41 -20.75 -9.90
CA SER A 91 -1.41 -21.77 -10.97
C SER A 91 -0.62 -21.35 -12.23
N ASN A 92 0.16 -20.26 -12.14
CA ASN A 92 0.95 -19.72 -13.25
C ASN A 92 0.11 -19.23 -14.45
N ASP A 93 -1.11 -18.78 -14.24
CA ASP A 93 -1.90 -18.14 -15.29
C ASP A 93 -1.25 -16.81 -15.71
N LYS A 94 -0.91 -16.71 -17.00
CA LYS A 94 -0.18 -15.55 -17.55
C LYS A 94 -0.97 -14.23 -17.46
N LYS A 95 -2.31 -14.29 -17.51
CA LYS A 95 -3.15 -13.11 -17.41
C LYS A 95 -3.18 -12.61 -15.97
N ALA A 96 -3.32 -13.50 -14.99
CA ALA A 96 -3.26 -13.17 -13.58
C ALA A 96 -1.89 -12.59 -13.19
N ILE A 97 -0.81 -13.19 -13.66
CA ILE A 97 0.55 -12.67 -13.46
C ILE A 97 0.65 -11.25 -14.02
N LYS A 98 0.22 -11.02 -15.27
CA LYS A 98 0.25 -9.69 -15.87
C LYS A 98 -0.55 -8.64 -15.08
N ILE A 99 -1.70 -9.02 -14.52
CA ILE A 99 -2.53 -8.12 -13.71
C ILE A 99 -1.79 -7.71 -12.44
N TYR A 100 -1.23 -8.68 -11.71
CA TYR A 100 -0.52 -8.39 -10.48
C TYR A 100 0.83 -7.70 -10.70
N ASP A 101 1.51 -7.95 -11.80
CA ASP A 101 2.73 -7.25 -12.18
C ASP A 101 2.44 -5.77 -12.50
N GLU A 102 1.37 -5.48 -13.23
CA GLU A 102 0.95 -4.11 -13.51
C GLU A 102 0.52 -3.39 -12.22
N PHE A 103 -0.25 -4.06 -11.38
CA PHE A 103 -0.67 -3.53 -10.09
C PHE A 103 0.53 -3.23 -9.18
N GLY A 104 1.45 -4.18 -9.03
CA GLY A 104 2.65 -4.01 -8.22
C GLY A 104 3.55 -2.89 -8.73
N SER A 105 3.74 -2.81 -10.05
CA SER A 105 4.51 -1.73 -10.66
C SER A 105 3.89 -0.35 -10.38
N ASN A 106 2.57 -0.23 -10.49
CA ASN A 106 1.87 1.02 -10.17
C ASN A 106 2.02 1.39 -8.70
N LEU A 107 1.79 0.44 -7.80
CA LEU A 107 1.98 0.66 -6.36
C LEU A 107 3.43 1.05 -6.06
N GLY A 108 4.40 0.39 -6.66
CA GLY A 108 5.82 0.70 -6.47
C GLY A 108 6.19 2.11 -6.90
N ILE A 109 5.63 2.62 -8.01
CA ILE A 109 5.84 4.01 -8.43
C ILE A 109 5.22 4.96 -7.40
N VAL A 110 3.99 4.71 -6.97
CA VAL A 110 3.30 5.53 -5.96
C VAL A 110 4.08 5.55 -4.64
N LEU A 111 4.56 4.40 -4.17
CA LEU A 111 5.39 4.33 -2.97
C LEU A 111 6.73 5.03 -3.14
N SER A 112 7.31 5.02 -4.33
CA SER A 112 8.57 5.74 -4.62
C SER A 112 8.45 7.24 -4.37
N HIS A 113 7.31 7.85 -4.69
CA HIS A 113 7.07 9.26 -4.40
C HIS A 113 7.05 9.51 -2.88
N VAL A 114 6.36 8.64 -2.13
CA VAL A 114 6.30 8.73 -0.66
C VAL A 114 7.69 8.53 -0.04
N ILE A 115 8.46 7.56 -0.53
CA ILE A 115 9.82 7.28 -0.08
C ILE A 115 10.73 8.49 -0.35
N ASN A 116 10.67 9.06 -1.56
CA ASN A 116 11.52 10.20 -1.92
C ASN A 116 11.17 11.48 -1.13
N MET A 117 9.93 11.62 -0.65
CA MET A 117 9.49 12.77 0.13
C MET A 117 9.77 12.62 1.64
N LEU A 118 9.62 11.41 2.18
CA LEU A 118 9.58 11.19 3.62
C LEU A 118 10.78 10.42 4.15
N ASP A 119 11.45 9.64 3.30
CA ASP A 119 12.53 8.71 3.68
C ASP A 119 12.17 7.88 4.94
N PRO A 120 11.05 7.11 4.91
CA PRO A 120 10.50 6.48 6.10
C PRO A 120 11.33 5.28 6.55
N ASP A 121 11.30 4.98 7.86
CA ASP A 121 11.86 3.73 8.38
C ASP A 121 11.04 2.51 7.96
N VAL A 122 9.71 2.67 7.96
CA VAL A 122 8.76 1.57 7.70
C VAL A 122 7.60 2.03 6.81
N ILE A 123 7.25 1.18 5.85
CA ILE A 123 5.96 1.23 5.14
C ILE A 123 5.21 -0.08 5.42
N SER A 124 4.08 0.00 6.11
CA SER A 124 3.22 -1.15 6.39
C SER A 124 2.02 -1.17 5.45
N LEU A 125 1.83 -2.27 4.72
CA LEU A 125 0.75 -2.44 3.74
C LEU A 125 -0.41 -3.23 4.34
N GLY A 126 -1.56 -2.61 4.46
CA GLY A 126 -2.80 -3.19 4.96
C GLY A 126 -3.95 -3.10 3.96
N GLY A 127 -5.16 -3.43 4.43
CA GLY A 127 -6.36 -3.50 3.60
C GLY A 127 -6.52 -4.86 2.90
N GLY A 128 -7.67 -5.06 2.26
CA GLY A 128 -8.04 -6.36 1.69
C GLY A 128 -7.08 -6.87 0.63
N LEU A 129 -6.51 -5.97 -0.17
CA LEU A 129 -5.62 -6.34 -1.26
C LEU A 129 -4.20 -6.68 -0.79
N SER A 130 -3.77 -6.22 0.40
CA SER A 130 -2.47 -6.58 0.94
C SER A 130 -2.31 -8.09 1.18
N LYS A 131 -3.42 -8.84 1.26
CA LYS A 131 -3.40 -10.31 1.39
C LYS A 131 -2.74 -10.99 0.18
N ALA A 132 -2.82 -10.38 -0.99
CA ALA A 132 -2.15 -10.85 -2.20
C ALA A 132 -0.70 -10.32 -2.35
N PHE A 133 -0.06 -9.89 -1.26
CA PHE A 133 1.28 -9.29 -1.27
C PHE A 133 2.31 -10.09 -2.07
N ASP A 134 2.31 -11.42 -1.91
CA ASP A 134 3.24 -12.30 -2.62
C ASP A 134 3.05 -12.29 -4.15
N CYS A 135 1.86 -11.93 -4.64
CA CYS A 135 1.58 -11.87 -6.07
C CYS A 135 2.16 -10.61 -6.74
N PHE A 136 2.30 -9.51 -6.00
CA PHE A 136 2.73 -8.23 -6.57
C PHE A 136 4.02 -7.66 -5.98
N LYS A 137 4.56 -8.24 -4.91
CA LYS A 137 5.73 -7.68 -4.22
C LYS A 137 6.95 -7.53 -5.12
N GLN A 138 7.19 -8.47 -6.04
CA GLN A 138 8.36 -8.44 -6.90
C GLN A 138 8.31 -7.21 -7.82
N SER A 139 7.25 -7.04 -8.59
CA SER A 139 7.08 -5.91 -9.50
C SER A 139 7.01 -4.57 -8.77
N MET A 140 6.45 -4.55 -7.55
CA MET A 140 6.47 -3.39 -6.66
C MET A 140 7.89 -2.98 -6.28
N PHE A 141 8.72 -3.93 -5.80
CA PHE A 141 10.10 -3.62 -5.42
C PHE A 141 10.98 -3.27 -6.62
N GLU A 142 10.76 -3.88 -7.78
CA GLU A 142 11.45 -3.51 -9.02
C GLU A 142 11.15 -2.06 -9.41
N ALA A 143 9.87 -1.64 -9.33
CA ALA A 143 9.48 -0.27 -9.59
C ALA A 143 10.08 0.71 -8.57
N ILE A 144 10.12 0.35 -7.28
CA ILE A 144 10.76 1.18 -6.24
C ILE A 144 12.25 1.33 -6.54
N LYS A 145 12.97 0.25 -6.78
CA LYS A 145 14.42 0.28 -7.09
C LYS A 145 14.74 1.17 -8.29
N LYS A 146 13.85 1.19 -9.28
CA LYS A 146 14.01 2.02 -10.49
C LYS A 146 13.80 3.51 -10.21
N ASN A 147 12.93 3.86 -9.26
CA ASN A 147 12.46 5.24 -9.06
C ASN A 147 12.99 5.90 -7.78
N VAL A 148 13.65 5.14 -6.90
CA VAL A 148 14.25 5.64 -5.67
C VAL A 148 15.77 5.54 -5.76
N PRO A 149 16.50 6.68 -5.83
CA PRO A 149 17.95 6.66 -5.85
C PRO A 149 18.52 5.94 -4.62
N GLU A 150 19.49 5.08 -4.84
CA GLU A 150 20.23 4.36 -3.79
C GLU A 150 19.31 3.58 -2.81
N PHE A 151 18.16 3.08 -3.29
CA PHE A 151 17.19 2.36 -2.45
C PHE A 151 17.84 1.20 -1.68
N SER A 152 18.80 0.50 -2.28
CA SER A 152 19.51 -0.59 -1.62
C SER A 152 20.38 -0.16 -0.42
N HIS A 153 20.73 1.11 -0.30
CA HIS A 153 21.46 1.69 0.81
C HIS A 153 20.54 2.31 1.89
N ARG A 154 19.23 2.43 1.59
CA ARG A 154 18.24 2.89 2.57
C ARG A 154 17.67 1.69 3.31
N ASN A 155 17.72 1.72 4.63
CA ASN A 155 17.18 0.64 5.48
C ASN A 155 15.64 0.75 5.64
N ILE A 156 14.92 0.93 4.53
CA ILE A 156 13.46 1.06 4.55
C ILE A 156 12.83 -0.33 4.58
N MET A 157 12.05 -0.60 5.59
CA MET A 157 11.27 -1.83 5.72
C MET A 157 9.91 -1.66 5.03
N ILE A 158 9.59 -2.51 4.06
CA ILE A 158 8.28 -2.52 3.40
C ILE A 158 7.66 -3.91 3.60
N ASN A 159 6.60 -3.98 4.41
CA ASN A 159 6.00 -5.24 4.84
C ASN A 159 4.48 -5.25 4.66
N GLN A 160 3.93 -6.44 4.47
CA GLN A 160 2.52 -6.68 4.69
C GLN A 160 2.21 -6.57 6.20
N SER A 161 1.12 -5.88 6.55
CA SER A 161 0.63 -5.82 7.93
C SER A 161 0.36 -7.20 8.50
N LYS A 162 0.89 -7.46 9.68
CA LYS A 162 0.69 -8.71 10.42
C LYS A 162 -0.72 -8.80 11.02
N TYR A 163 -1.31 -7.68 11.40
CA TYR A 163 -2.60 -7.63 12.10
C TYR A 163 -3.76 -7.18 11.20
N GLY A 164 -3.49 -6.63 10.00
CA GLY A 164 -4.50 -6.24 9.03
C GLY A 164 -5.54 -5.28 9.61
N GLU A 165 -6.83 -5.65 9.54
CA GLU A 165 -7.94 -4.80 10.03
C GLU A 165 -7.90 -4.55 11.54
N LYS A 166 -7.31 -5.47 12.32
CA LYS A 166 -7.17 -5.30 13.78
C LYS A 166 -6.30 -4.10 14.15
N SER A 167 -5.35 -3.73 13.29
CA SER A 167 -4.53 -2.52 13.50
C SER A 167 -5.38 -1.26 13.51
N SER A 168 -6.39 -1.15 12.66
CA SER A 168 -7.31 0.00 12.66
C SER A 168 -8.14 0.07 13.94
N MET A 169 -8.59 -1.08 14.46
CA MET A 169 -9.31 -1.16 15.73
C MET A 169 -8.41 -0.77 16.91
N LEU A 170 -7.17 -1.24 16.92
CA LEU A 170 -6.19 -0.87 17.93
C LEU A 170 -5.90 0.63 17.88
N GLY A 171 -5.66 1.19 16.70
CA GLY A 171 -5.45 2.63 16.53
C GLY A 171 -6.63 3.47 17.03
N ALA A 172 -7.87 3.02 16.80
CA ALA A 172 -9.05 3.68 17.35
C ALA A 172 -9.06 3.66 18.88
N SER A 173 -8.68 2.55 19.51
CA SER A 173 -8.66 2.41 20.97
C SER A 173 -7.61 3.32 21.65
N ILE A 174 -6.57 3.71 20.93
CA ILE A 174 -5.50 4.59 21.43
C ILE A 174 -5.97 6.05 21.47
N ILE A 175 -6.76 6.47 20.48
CA ILE A 175 -7.24 7.87 20.40
C ILE A 175 -8.29 8.18 21.47
N VAL A 176 -9.04 7.18 21.92
CA VAL A 176 -10.13 7.34 22.90
C VAL A 176 -9.62 7.42 24.36
N LYS A 177 -8.35 7.16 24.59
CA LYS A 177 -7.69 7.34 25.90
C LYS A 177 -7.16 8.75 26.06
#